data_26c77416d9c4f2458ca7b6c917ea78b5
#
_entry.id   26c77416d9c4f2458ca7b6c917ea78b5
#
_cell.length_a   1.000
_cell.length_b   1.000
_cell.length_c   1.000
_cell.angle_alpha   90.00
_cell.angle_beta   90.00
_cell.angle_gamma   90.00
#
_symmetry.space_group_name_H-M   'P 1'
#
loop_
_entity.id
_entity.type
_entity.pdbx_description
1 polymer ?
#
loop_
_entity_poly.entity_id
_entity_poly.type
_entity_poly.pdbx_seq_one_letter_code
_entity_poly.pdbx_strand_id
1 'polypeptide(L)'
;IDFEQAWNEFLKADPVWLSLAIFFNTCILGFWASLWRLLLPGNISVSFSRILQANSFMSTSCNTIPFPGGHAVGVMALARRAEVGHTVALSVLALDQLMEGFAKVFVLTLVTIFVPLPDRMGQAIMVFVVLIGIFSLIMFYLAHKKLSVPENKETKSFVGKLKKFVSRWSVHLEVLRDFRIF
;
A
#
# COMPACT_ATOMS: atom_id res chain seq x y z
N ILE A 1 9.12 -13.00 25.23
CA ILE A 1 10.37 -12.53 24.61
C ILE A 1 11.33 -12.26 25.76
N ASP A 2 12.44 -12.97 25.75
CA ASP A 2 13.52 -12.76 26.71
C ASP A 2 14.34 -11.54 26.25
N PHE A 3 14.11 -10.40 26.90
CA PHE A 3 14.77 -9.13 26.56
C PHE A 3 16.27 -9.16 26.83
N GLU A 4 16.70 -9.91 27.82
CA GLU A 4 18.11 -10.03 28.17
C GLU A 4 18.87 -10.83 27.09
N GLN A 5 18.29 -11.92 26.63
CA GLN A 5 18.84 -12.68 25.52
C GLN A 5 18.90 -11.84 24.23
N ALA A 6 17.80 -11.13 23.90
CA ALA A 6 17.75 -10.27 22.72
C ALA A 6 18.80 -9.14 22.78
N TRP A 7 19.00 -8.54 23.95
CA TRP A 7 20.03 -7.53 24.17
C TRP A 7 21.44 -8.07 24.01
N ASN A 8 21.70 -9.24 24.54
CA ASN A 8 23.01 -9.91 24.44
C ASN A 8 23.32 -10.26 22.97
N GLU A 9 22.34 -10.73 22.20
CA GLU A 9 22.53 -10.99 20.77
C GLU A 9 22.74 -9.69 19.97
N PHE A 10 22.04 -8.62 20.32
CA PHE A 10 22.24 -7.30 19.70
C PHE A 10 23.67 -6.76 19.95
N LEU A 11 24.21 -6.94 21.15
CA LEU A 11 25.58 -6.53 21.48
C LEU A 11 26.65 -7.33 20.73
N LYS A 12 26.35 -8.54 20.27
CA LYS A 12 27.24 -9.38 19.46
C LYS A 12 27.15 -9.03 17.97
N ALA A 13 26.17 -8.25 17.56
CA ALA A 13 25.96 -7.91 16.15
C ALA A 13 27.16 -7.08 15.63
N ASP A 14 27.64 -7.45 14.46
CA ASP A 14 28.69 -6.70 13.78
C ASP A 14 28.17 -5.30 13.43
N PRO A 15 28.83 -4.23 13.91
CA PRO A 15 28.38 -2.86 13.70
C PRO A 15 28.34 -2.44 12.23
N VAL A 16 29.14 -3.06 11.37
CA VAL A 16 29.13 -2.79 9.91
C VAL A 16 27.81 -3.27 9.30
N TRP A 17 27.41 -4.51 9.59
CA TRP A 17 26.16 -5.06 9.09
C TRP A 17 24.95 -4.35 9.66
N LEU A 18 25.00 -3.95 10.94
CA LEU A 18 23.95 -3.18 11.58
C LEU A 18 23.79 -1.80 10.90
N SER A 19 24.89 -1.10 10.66
CA SER A 19 24.89 0.19 9.99
C SER A 19 24.35 0.07 8.55
N LEU A 20 24.75 -0.97 7.84
CA LEU A 20 24.28 -1.25 6.49
C LEU A 20 22.76 -1.55 6.47
N ALA A 21 22.27 -2.32 7.43
CA ALA A 21 20.83 -2.61 7.59
C ALA A 21 20.03 -1.33 7.85
N ILE A 22 20.49 -0.47 8.75
CA ILE A 22 19.88 0.84 9.03
C ILE A 22 19.86 1.72 7.77
N PHE A 23 20.97 1.78 7.06
CA PHE A 23 21.08 2.54 5.82
C PHE A 23 20.07 2.08 4.77
N PHE A 24 20.02 0.78 4.46
CA PHE A 24 19.09 0.25 3.49
C PHE A 24 17.64 0.43 3.93
N ASN A 25 17.32 0.24 5.20
CA ASN A 25 15.98 0.47 5.73
C ASN A 25 15.54 1.93 5.57
N THR A 26 16.45 2.87 5.80
CA THR A 26 16.21 4.30 5.57
C THR A 26 15.99 4.60 4.09
N CYS A 27 16.78 3.99 3.19
CA CYS A 27 16.60 4.11 1.76
C CYS A 27 15.21 3.59 1.31
N ILE A 28 14.75 2.47 1.87
CA ILE A 28 13.41 1.91 1.57
C ILE A 28 12.32 2.93 1.87
N LEU A 29 12.38 3.63 3.00
CA LEU A 29 11.41 4.69 3.34
C LEU A 29 11.42 5.82 2.31
N GLY A 30 12.58 6.21 1.80
CA GLY A 30 12.73 7.22 0.76
C GLY A 30 12.12 6.76 -0.58
N PHE A 31 12.39 5.53 -1.01
CA PHE A 31 11.78 4.94 -2.20
C PHE A 31 10.26 4.84 -2.07
N TRP A 32 9.76 4.41 -0.93
CA TRP A 32 8.33 4.29 -0.68
C TRP A 32 7.63 5.66 -0.67
N ALA A 33 8.26 6.69 -0.09
CA ALA A 33 7.76 8.06 -0.16
C ALA A 33 7.74 8.58 -1.60
N SER A 34 8.71 8.22 -2.43
CA SER A 34 8.75 8.56 -3.85
C SER A 34 7.62 7.88 -4.62
N LEU A 35 7.35 6.61 -4.33
CA LEU A 35 6.21 5.88 -4.90
C LEU A 35 4.89 6.57 -4.55
N TRP A 36 4.66 6.93 -3.29
CA TRP A 36 3.44 7.64 -2.89
C TRP A 36 3.31 8.98 -3.59
N ARG A 37 4.41 9.68 -3.81
CA ARG A 37 4.39 10.93 -4.57
C ARG A 37 3.93 10.72 -6.03
N LEU A 38 4.33 9.62 -6.66
CA LEU A 38 3.90 9.27 -8.01
C LEU A 38 2.42 8.84 -8.07
N LEU A 39 1.92 8.23 -6.99
CA LEU A 39 0.52 7.80 -6.89
C LEU A 39 -0.45 8.95 -6.59
N LEU A 40 0.05 10.12 -6.18
CA LEU A 40 -0.79 11.31 -5.98
C LEU A 40 -1.22 11.89 -7.34
N PRO A 41 -2.47 12.39 -7.45
CA PRO A 41 -2.94 13.08 -8.64
C PRO A 41 -2.04 14.26 -9.00
N GLY A 42 -1.73 14.45 -10.29
CA GLY A 42 -0.78 15.48 -10.76
C GLY A 42 -1.17 16.93 -10.45
N ASN A 43 -2.45 17.19 -10.12
CA ASN A 43 -2.93 18.48 -9.68
C ASN A 43 -2.65 18.79 -8.20
N ILE A 44 -2.10 17.82 -7.45
CA ILE A 44 -1.80 17.94 -6.02
C ILE A 44 -0.28 17.96 -5.83
N SER A 45 0.27 19.12 -5.51
CA SER A 45 1.70 19.27 -5.20
C SER A 45 1.92 19.12 -3.68
N VAL A 46 2.55 18.02 -3.27
CA VAL A 46 2.92 17.78 -1.87
C VAL A 46 4.44 17.72 -1.76
N SER A 47 4.98 18.37 -0.72
CA SER A 47 6.41 18.28 -0.48
C SER A 47 6.82 16.85 -0.10
N PHE A 48 7.97 16.40 -0.60
CA PHE A 48 8.51 15.06 -0.32
C PHE A 48 8.63 14.79 1.19
N SER A 49 9.06 15.79 1.96
CA SER A 49 9.18 15.67 3.42
C SER A 49 7.87 15.34 4.12
N ARG A 50 6.73 15.92 3.69
CA ARG A 50 5.42 15.61 4.26
C ARG A 50 4.98 14.18 3.95
N ILE A 51 5.25 13.71 2.74
CA ILE A 51 4.96 12.33 2.33
C ILE A 51 5.84 11.36 3.11
N LEU A 52 7.13 11.65 3.23
CA LEU A 52 8.07 10.84 3.99
C LEU A 52 7.65 10.72 5.46
N GLN A 53 7.24 11.82 6.08
CA GLN A 53 6.70 11.80 7.45
C GLN A 53 5.45 10.93 7.55
N ALA A 54 4.48 11.05 6.63
CA ALA A 54 3.27 10.24 6.64
C ALA A 54 3.58 8.76 6.51
N ASN A 55 4.51 8.41 5.62
CA ASN A 55 4.97 7.04 5.41
C ASN A 55 5.71 6.47 6.63
N SER A 56 6.58 7.25 7.27
CA SER A 56 7.27 6.86 8.50
C SER A 56 6.27 6.60 9.64
N PHE A 57 5.23 7.43 9.78
CA PHE A 57 4.14 7.19 10.73
C PHE A 57 3.39 5.89 10.43
N MET A 58 3.07 5.62 9.17
CA MET A 58 2.43 4.38 8.77
C MET A 58 3.32 3.17 9.08
N SER A 59 4.58 3.21 8.68
CA SER A 59 5.54 2.12 8.91
C SER A 59 5.66 1.78 10.40
N THR A 60 5.85 2.81 11.24
CA THR A 60 5.91 2.63 12.70
C THR A 60 4.60 2.06 13.25
N SER A 61 3.47 2.58 12.78
CA SER A 61 2.15 2.15 13.26
C SER A 61 1.82 0.71 12.84
N CYS A 62 2.23 0.28 11.64
CA CYS A 62 2.05 -1.11 11.19
C CYS A 62 2.86 -2.11 12.04
N ASN A 63 3.97 -1.66 12.63
CA ASN A 63 4.78 -2.50 13.51
C ASN A 63 4.28 -2.53 14.96
N THR A 64 3.45 -1.56 15.37
CA THR A 64 2.98 -1.43 16.76
C THR A 64 1.50 -1.73 16.93
N ILE A 65 0.69 -1.48 15.92
CA ILE A 65 -0.77 -1.62 15.97
C ILE A 65 -1.18 -2.79 15.06
N PRO A 66 -1.98 -3.75 15.57
CA PRO A 66 -2.47 -4.86 14.74
C PRO A 66 -3.23 -4.38 13.50
N PHE A 67 -3.15 -5.17 12.44
CA PHE A 67 -3.92 -4.94 11.21
C PHE A 67 -5.43 -4.83 11.53
N PRO A 68 -6.19 -3.88 10.95
CA PRO A 68 -5.81 -2.89 9.92
C PRO A 68 -5.41 -1.51 10.50
N GLY A 69 -5.19 -1.41 11.82
CA GLY A 69 -5.01 -0.13 12.52
C GLY A 69 -3.82 0.69 11.99
N GLY A 70 -2.68 0.07 11.74
CA GLY A 70 -1.48 0.73 11.22
C GLY A 70 -1.73 1.42 9.87
N HIS A 71 -2.44 0.75 8.96
CA HIS A 71 -2.81 1.31 7.65
C HIS A 71 -3.79 2.48 7.77
N ALA A 72 -4.75 2.40 8.72
CA ALA A 72 -5.66 3.52 9.00
C ALA A 72 -4.90 4.77 9.48
N VAL A 73 -3.89 4.59 10.33
CA VAL A 73 -3.00 5.68 10.74
C VAL A 73 -2.26 6.26 9.54
N GLY A 74 -1.78 5.45 8.61
CA GLY A 74 -1.14 5.89 7.36
C GLY A 74 -2.04 6.79 6.53
N VAL A 75 -3.29 6.39 6.30
CA VAL A 75 -4.29 7.21 5.59
C VAL A 75 -4.52 8.54 6.31
N MET A 76 -4.68 8.52 7.63
CA MET A 76 -4.89 9.73 8.44
C MET A 76 -3.65 10.64 8.42
N ALA A 77 -2.46 10.06 8.50
CA ALA A 77 -1.20 10.80 8.45
C ALA A 77 -1.02 11.46 7.07
N LEU A 78 -1.28 10.75 5.98
CA LEU A 78 -1.22 11.30 4.63
C LEU A 78 -2.25 12.41 4.45
N ALA A 79 -3.50 12.20 4.87
CA ALA A 79 -4.55 13.20 4.76
C ALA A 79 -4.23 14.49 5.53
N ARG A 80 -3.71 14.37 6.76
CA ARG A 80 -3.41 15.51 7.62
C ARG A 80 -2.09 16.21 7.29
N ARG A 81 -1.02 15.44 7.05
CA ARG A 81 0.33 15.98 6.82
C ARG A 81 0.52 16.52 5.40
N ALA A 82 -0.06 15.83 4.43
CA ALA A 82 -0.01 16.23 3.03
C ALA A 82 -1.17 17.16 2.63
N GLU A 83 -2.12 17.41 3.54
CA GLU A 83 -3.30 18.24 3.30
C GLU A 83 -4.14 17.76 2.10
N VAL A 84 -4.15 16.44 1.87
CA VAL A 84 -4.93 15.81 0.80
C VAL A 84 -6.27 15.29 1.34
N GLY A 85 -7.27 15.21 0.48
CA GLY A 85 -8.56 14.65 0.89
C GLY A 85 -8.44 13.19 1.33
N HIS A 86 -9.22 12.76 2.33
CA HIS A 86 -9.22 11.36 2.83
C HIS A 86 -9.44 10.34 1.72
N THR A 87 -10.24 10.66 0.71
CA THR A 87 -10.48 9.77 -0.45
C THR A 87 -9.22 9.57 -1.27
N VAL A 88 -8.44 10.65 -1.49
CA VAL A 88 -7.15 10.60 -2.20
C VAL A 88 -6.14 9.77 -1.40
N ALA A 89 -6.02 10.04 -0.09
CA ALA A 89 -5.13 9.29 0.78
C ALA A 89 -5.44 7.79 0.78
N LEU A 90 -6.73 7.43 0.82
CA LEU A 90 -7.16 6.03 0.76
C LEU A 90 -6.89 5.40 -0.61
N SER A 91 -7.04 6.16 -1.70
CA SER A 91 -6.72 5.68 -3.06
C SER A 91 -5.23 5.40 -3.21
N VAL A 92 -4.38 6.29 -2.71
CA VAL A 92 -2.92 6.09 -2.71
C VAL A 92 -2.55 4.82 -1.95
N LEU A 93 -3.10 4.62 -0.75
CA LEU A 93 -2.83 3.42 0.04
C LEU A 93 -3.30 2.15 -0.68
N ALA A 94 -4.47 2.16 -1.29
CA ALA A 94 -4.98 0.97 -1.97
C ALA A 94 -4.17 0.62 -3.22
N LEU A 95 -3.72 1.62 -3.99
CA LEU A 95 -2.81 1.40 -5.11
C LEU A 95 -1.46 0.88 -4.63
N ASP A 96 -0.93 1.44 -3.54
CA ASP A 96 0.29 0.99 -2.88
C ASP A 96 0.19 -0.49 -2.49
N GLN A 97 -0.89 -0.89 -1.80
CA GLN A 97 -1.13 -2.28 -1.41
C GLN A 97 -1.31 -3.22 -2.60
N LEU A 98 -1.92 -2.73 -3.69
CA LEU A 98 -2.03 -3.50 -4.93
C LEU A 98 -0.66 -3.74 -5.56
N MET A 99 0.17 -2.71 -5.67
CA MET A 99 1.53 -2.82 -6.22
C MET A 99 2.42 -3.72 -5.35
N GLU A 100 2.32 -3.58 -4.03
CA GLU A 100 3.00 -4.46 -3.08
C GLU A 100 2.56 -5.94 -3.24
N GLY A 101 1.25 -6.17 -3.43
CA GLY A 101 0.70 -7.49 -3.73
C GLY A 101 1.28 -8.08 -5.00
N PHE A 102 1.34 -7.31 -6.09
CA PHE A 102 1.96 -7.76 -7.35
C PHE A 102 3.44 -8.08 -7.18
N ALA A 103 4.19 -7.22 -6.49
CA ALA A 103 5.60 -7.44 -6.24
C ALA A 103 5.84 -8.74 -5.44
N LYS A 104 5.03 -8.99 -4.40
CA LYS A 104 5.09 -10.23 -3.61
C LYS A 104 4.80 -11.47 -4.46
N VAL A 105 3.76 -11.43 -5.30
CA VAL A 105 3.45 -12.54 -6.22
C VAL A 105 4.61 -12.77 -7.18
N PHE A 106 5.15 -11.72 -7.77
CA PHE A 106 6.27 -11.83 -8.70
C PHE A 106 7.48 -12.49 -8.04
N VAL A 107 7.88 -12.01 -6.85
CA VAL A 107 9.02 -12.58 -6.10
C VAL A 107 8.74 -14.03 -5.71
N LEU A 108 7.54 -14.33 -5.20
CA LEU A 108 7.17 -15.70 -4.83
C LEU A 108 7.21 -16.64 -6.03
N THR A 109 6.67 -16.21 -7.18
CA THR A 109 6.72 -16.99 -8.41
C THR A 109 8.16 -17.23 -8.86
N LEU A 110 9.01 -16.21 -8.75
CA LEU A 110 10.41 -16.33 -9.11
C LEU A 110 11.15 -17.31 -8.18
N VAL A 111 10.87 -17.26 -6.89
CA VAL A 111 11.45 -18.21 -5.91
C VAL A 111 11.00 -19.65 -6.21
N THR A 112 9.73 -19.89 -6.59
CA THR A 112 9.24 -21.24 -6.92
C THR A 112 9.94 -21.88 -8.11
N ILE A 113 10.53 -21.08 -9.00
CA ILE A 113 11.29 -21.60 -10.16
C ILE A 113 12.65 -22.14 -9.71
N PHE A 114 13.27 -21.53 -8.70
CA PHE A 114 14.63 -21.86 -8.25
C PHE A 114 14.69 -22.77 -7.03
N VAL A 115 13.61 -22.83 -6.25
CA VAL A 115 13.58 -23.58 -4.99
C VAL A 115 12.38 -24.52 -4.98
N PRO A 116 12.58 -25.86 -4.83
CA PRO A 116 11.46 -26.78 -4.65
C PRO A 116 10.76 -26.48 -3.34
N LEU A 117 9.52 -26.01 -3.43
CA LEU A 117 8.71 -25.68 -2.26
C LEU A 117 7.87 -26.88 -1.82
N PRO A 118 7.61 -27.04 -0.50
CA PRO A 118 6.64 -28.00 0.01
C PRO A 118 5.26 -27.79 -0.64
N ASP A 119 4.53 -28.88 -0.93
CA ASP A 119 3.24 -28.85 -1.64
C ASP A 119 2.22 -27.88 -1.04
N ARG A 120 2.15 -27.79 0.30
CA ARG A 120 1.27 -26.84 0.99
C ARG A 120 1.60 -25.39 0.69
N MET A 121 2.86 -25.06 0.49
CA MET A 121 3.32 -23.71 0.22
C MET A 121 3.01 -23.33 -1.22
N GLY A 122 3.14 -24.26 -2.17
CA GLY A 122 2.72 -24.09 -3.55
C GLY A 122 1.21 -23.79 -3.68
N GLN A 123 0.39 -24.53 -2.93
CA GLN A 123 -1.07 -24.30 -2.88
C GLN A 123 -1.40 -22.90 -2.31
N ALA A 124 -0.74 -22.50 -1.22
CA ALA A 124 -0.96 -21.17 -0.63
C ALA A 124 -0.60 -20.04 -1.59
N ILE A 125 0.50 -20.17 -2.33
CA ILE A 125 0.91 -19.21 -3.37
C ILE A 125 -0.15 -19.15 -4.49
N MET A 126 -0.65 -20.29 -4.95
CA MET A 126 -1.67 -20.34 -6.00
C MET A 126 -2.96 -19.63 -5.56
N VAL A 127 -3.42 -19.87 -4.34
CA VAL A 127 -4.59 -19.15 -3.76
C VAL A 127 -4.33 -17.66 -3.70
N PHE A 128 -3.15 -17.24 -3.29
CA PHE A 128 -2.78 -15.83 -3.19
C PHE A 128 -2.74 -15.14 -4.57
N VAL A 129 -2.18 -15.81 -5.58
CA VAL A 129 -2.17 -15.34 -6.98
C VAL A 129 -3.60 -15.15 -7.50
N VAL A 130 -4.48 -16.14 -7.26
CA VAL A 130 -5.89 -16.07 -7.67
C VAL A 130 -6.61 -14.90 -6.99
N LEU A 131 -6.42 -14.71 -5.69
CA LEU A 131 -7.03 -13.60 -4.94
C LEU A 131 -6.58 -12.24 -5.46
N ILE A 132 -5.29 -12.05 -5.72
CA ILE A 132 -4.78 -10.80 -6.30
C ILE A 132 -5.30 -10.61 -7.73
N GLY A 133 -5.39 -11.66 -8.53
CA GLY A 133 -5.97 -11.61 -9.86
C GLY A 133 -7.42 -11.15 -9.85
N ILE A 134 -8.24 -11.74 -8.97
CA ILE A 134 -9.65 -11.35 -8.78
C ILE A 134 -9.75 -9.90 -8.31
N PHE A 135 -8.96 -9.51 -7.33
CA PHE A 135 -8.95 -8.13 -6.83
C PHE A 135 -8.56 -7.13 -7.92
N SER A 136 -7.54 -7.45 -8.72
CA SER A 136 -7.11 -6.62 -9.84
C SER A 136 -8.19 -6.48 -10.91
N LEU A 137 -8.89 -7.57 -11.24
CA LEU A 137 -10.01 -7.55 -12.20
C LEU A 137 -11.16 -6.69 -11.68
N ILE A 138 -11.50 -6.80 -10.40
CA ILE A 138 -12.52 -5.95 -9.77
C ILE A 138 -12.11 -4.49 -9.87
N MET A 139 -10.87 -4.16 -9.52
CA MET A 139 -10.35 -2.79 -9.60
C MET A 139 -10.38 -2.24 -11.03
N PHE A 140 -9.94 -3.05 -12.00
CA PHE A 140 -9.98 -2.69 -13.41
C PHE A 140 -11.41 -2.49 -13.93
N TYR A 141 -12.33 -3.39 -13.57
CA TYR A 141 -13.75 -3.28 -13.93
C TYR A 141 -14.37 -2.00 -13.35
N LEU A 142 -14.08 -1.67 -12.08
CA LEU A 142 -14.56 -0.47 -11.42
C LEU A 142 -13.97 0.80 -12.05
N ALA A 143 -12.70 0.76 -12.46
CA ALA A 143 -12.04 1.87 -13.15
C ALA A 143 -12.63 2.13 -14.55
N HIS A 144 -13.02 1.07 -15.27
CA HIS A 144 -13.61 1.20 -16.62
C HIS A 144 -15.09 1.59 -16.61
N LYS A 145 -15.81 1.17 -15.57
CA LYS A 145 -17.22 1.52 -15.44
C LYS A 145 -17.31 2.93 -14.88
N LYS A 146 -17.48 3.93 -15.78
CA LYS A 146 -17.91 5.29 -15.37
C LYS A 146 -19.22 5.16 -14.61
N LEU A 147 -19.13 5.00 -13.30
CA LEU A 147 -20.29 5.01 -12.42
C LEU A 147 -20.75 6.46 -12.28
N SER A 148 -21.52 6.96 -13.24
CA SER A 148 -22.27 8.18 -13.10
C SER A 148 -23.29 7.97 -11.98
N VAL A 149 -22.89 8.34 -10.76
CA VAL A 149 -23.81 8.37 -9.63
C VAL A 149 -24.49 9.74 -9.64
N PRO A 150 -25.80 9.82 -9.79
CA PRO A 150 -26.50 11.08 -9.63
C PRO A 150 -26.27 11.60 -8.21
N GLU A 151 -25.85 12.85 -8.12
CA GLU A 151 -25.33 13.53 -6.93
C GLU A 151 -26.38 13.70 -5.81
N ASN A 152 -27.62 13.30 -6.01
CA ASN A 152 -28.75 13.75 -5.20
C ASN A 152 -29.67 12.68 -4.64
N LYS A 153 -29.13 11.52 -4.17
CA LYS A 153 -29.94 10.63 -3.31
C LYS A 153 -29.14 10.21 -2.08
N GLU A 154 -29.58 10.71 -0.92
CA GLU A 154 -29.17 10.18 0.39
C GLU A 154 -29.59 8.72 0.50
N THR A 155 -28.70 7.81 0.17
CA THR A 155 -28.90 6.39 0.35
C THR A 155 -28.38 5.96 1.72
N LYS A 156 -29.30 5.77 2.67
CA LYS A 156 -29.00 5.25 4.02
C LYS A 156 -28.53 3.78 4.01
N SER A 157 -28.58 3.10 2.88
CA SER A 157 -28.15 1.70 2.75
C SER A 157 -26.62 1.57 2.69
N PHE A 158 -26.06 0.54 3.33
CA PHE A 158 -24.64 0.17 3.27
C PHE A 158 -24.15 0.03 1.82
N VAL A 159 -24.96 -0.59 0.95
CA VAL A 159 -24.68 -0.73 -0.49
C VAL A 159 -24.60 0.63 -1.18
N GLY A 160 -25.42 1.60 -0.78
CA GLY A 160 -25.37 2.96 -1.32
C GLY A 160 -24.12 3.72 -0.88
N LYS A 161 -23.66 3.52 0.36
CA LYS A 161 -22.38 4.07 0.85
C LYS A 161 -21.19 3.45 0.11
N LEU A 162 -21.20 2.15 -0.10
CA LEU A 162 -20.18 1.43 -0.86
C LEU A 162 -20.16 1.88 -2.32
N LYS A 163 -21.32 2.05 -2.97
CA LYS A 163 -21.44 2.52 -4.34
C LYS A 163 -20.92 3.97 -4.49
N LYS A 164 -21.22 4.84 -3.53
CA LYS A 164 -20.74 6.24 -3.49
C LYS A 164 -19.21 6.29 -3.24
N PHE A 165 -18.71 5.38 -2.41
CA PHE A 165 -17.28 5.21 -2.16
C PHE A 165 -16.55 4.76 -3.44
N VAL A 166 -17.06 3.70 -4.10
CA VAL A 166 -16.49 3.15 -5.33
C VAL A 166 -16.55 4.17 -6.49
N SER A 167 -17.64 4.95 -6.62
CA SER A 167 -17.73 5.96 -7.68
C SER A 167 -16.77 7.12 -7.48
N ARG A 168 -16.54 7.56 -6.24
CA ARG A 168 -15.50 8.54 -5.94
C ARG A 168 -14.10 7.98 -6.22
N TRP A 169 -13.92 6.71 -6.00
CA TRP A 169 -12.70 5.99 -6.25
C TRP A 169 -12.39 5.86 -7.76
N SER A 170 -13.39 5.57 -8.58
CA SER A 170 -13.23 5.46 -10.04
C SER A 170 -12.80 6.77 -10.69
N VAL A 171 -13.20 7.92 -10.15
CA VAL A 171 -12.74 9.23 -10.63
C VAL A 171 -11.24 9.45 -10.33
N HIS A 172 -10.74 8.94 -9.22
CA HIS A 172 -9.31 9.06 -8.88
C HIS A 172 -8.43 8.01 -9.57
N LEU A 173 -9.01 6.91 -10.08
CA LEU A 173 -8.32 5.93 -10.92
C LEU A 173 -8.10 6.42 -12.36
N GLU A 174 -8.68 7.57 -12.76
CA GLU A 174 -8.33 8.24 -14.03
C GLU A 174 -6.84 8.58 -14.12
N VAL A 175 -6.15 8.73 -12.99
CA VAL A 175 -4.70 8.89 -12.93
C VAL A 175 -3.97 7.71 -13.59
N LEU A 176 -4.51 6.49 -13.51
CA LEU A 176 -3.94 5.31 -14.20
C LEU A 176 -4.14 5.36 -15.72
N ARG A 177 -5.07 6.18 -16.21
CA ARG A 177 -5.34 6.34 -17.65
C ARG A 177 -4.38 7.34 -18.30
N ASP A 178 -3.88 8.29 -17.53
CA ASP A 178 -2.88 9.27 -18.01
C ASP A 178 -1.45 8.71 -18.05
N PHE A 179 -1.22 7.48 -17.57
CA PHE A 179 0.06 6.78 -17.74
C PHE A 179 0.38 6.41 -19.21
N ARG A 180 -0.44 6.84 -20.18
CA ARG A 180 -0.20 6.67 -21.62
C ARG A 180 0.74 7.72 -22.22
N ILE A 181 1.31 8.61 -21.41
CA ILE A 181 2.21 9.68 -21.87
C ILE A 181 3.56 9.59 -21.14
N PHE A 182 4.22 8.45 -21.29
CA PHE A 182 5.68 8.34 -21.15
C PHE A 182 6.18 7.27 -22.14
#